data_677dfcd9695cf57bf88451f253ff6362
#
_entry.id   677dfcd9695cf57bf88451f253ff6362
#
_cell.length_a   1.000
_cell.length_b   1.000
_cell.length_c   1.000
_cell.angle_alpha   90.00
_cell.angle_beta   90.00
_cell.angle_gamma   90.00
#
_symmetry.space_group_name_H-M   'P 1'
#
loop_
_entity.id
_entity.type
_entity.pdbx_description
1 polymer ?
#
loop_
_entity_poly.entity_id
_entity_poly.type
_entity_poly.pdbx_seq_one_letter_code
_entity_poly.pdbx_strand_id
1 'polypeptide(L)'
;MRKLGQSALWVLVFLVMPFAASAQEAASSDNNSWGYALGAGIAIGFAALGCGIGQGLTAGNTTAGIARNPGAAGSMFTNFILGMVLIESLAIYGLVVALLLFFRIP
;
A
#
# COMPACT_ATOMS: atom_id res chain seq x y z
N MET A 1 -5.35 -9.66 -25.01
CA MET A 1 -5.80 -9.65 -23.62
C MET A 1 -5.29 -10.82 -22.77
N ARG A 2 -5.30 -12.08 -23.24
CA ARG A 2 -4.76 -13.24 -22.46
C ARG A 2 -3.25 -13.13 -22.14
N LYS A 3 -2.43 -12.58 -23.03
CA LYS A 3 -0.97 -12.47 -22.81
C LYS A 3 -0.61 -11.40 -21.77
N LEU A 4 -1.38 -10.31 -21.67
CA LEU A 4 -1.21 -9.28 -20.63
C LEU A 4 -1.57 -9.84 -19.24
N GLY A 5 -2.60 -10.66 -19.12
CA GLY A 5 -2.95 -11.31 -17.87
C GLY A 5 -1.91 -12.31 -17.39
N GLN A 6 -1.30 -13.07 -18.34
CA GLN A 6 -0.23 -13.99 -18.03
C GLN A 6 1.06 -13.28 -17.58
N SER A 7 1.45 -12.20 -18.25
CA SER A 7 2.64 -11.42 -17.82
C SER A 7 2.44 -10.76 -16.47
N ALA A 8 1.26 -10.23 -16.18
CA ALA A 8 0.92 -9.68 -14.88
C ALA A 8 0.95 -10.75 -13.77
N LEU A 9 0.47 -11.97 -14.07
CA LEU A 9 0.54 -13.10 -13.14
C LEU A 9 1.99 -13.50 -12.84
N TRP A 10 2.86 -13.56 -13.84
CA TRP A 10 4.26 -13.91 -13.65
C TRP A 10 5.03 -12.82 -12.86
N VAL A 11 4.74 -11.56 -13.12
CA VAL A 11 5.30 -10.43 -12.33
C VAL A 11 4.87 -10.55 -10.87
N LEU A 12 3.60 -10.86 -10.60
CA LEU A 12 3.08 -11.06 -9.25
C LEU A 12 3.75 -12.27 -8.56
N VAL A 13 3.92 -13.38 -9.27
CA VAL A 13 4.61 -14.58 -8.77
C VAL A 13 6.07 -14.28 -8.45
N PHE A 14 6.81 -13.60 -9.34
CA PHE A 14 8.20 -13.22 -9.09
C PHE A 14 8.37 -12.20 -7.95
N LEU A 15 7.35 -11.38 -7.68
CA LEU A 15 7.35 -10.40 -6.60
C LEU A 15 7.04 -11.05 -5.25
N VAL A 16 6.21 -12.10 -5.24
CA VAL A 16 5.78 -12.81 -4.02
C VAL A 16 6.74 -13.97 -3.67
N MET A 17 7.40 -14.55 -4.66
CA MET A 17 8.27 -15.73 -4.48
C MET A 17 9.44 -15.50 -3.51
N PRO A 18 10.22 -14.39 -3.57
CA PRO A 18 11.28 -14.14 -2.59
C PRO A 18 10.74 -13.92 -1.18
N PHE A 19 9.52 -13.41 -1.06
CA PHE A 19 8.84 -13.22 0.21
C PHE A 19 8.39 -14.57 0.83
N ALA A 20 7.92 -15.50 0.01
CA ALA A 20 7.58 -16.85 0.45
C ALA A 20 8.83 -17.66 0.86
N ALA A 21 9.95 -17.47 0.19
CA ALA A 21 11.22 -18.13 0.52
C ALA A 21 11.77 -17.66 1.88
N SER A 22 11.75 -16.35 2.14
CA SER A 22 12.16 -15.79 3.45
C SER A 22 11.22 -16.22 4.58
N ALA A 23 9.94 -16.39 4.32
CA ALA A 23 8.99 -16.90 5.29
C ALA A 23 9.28 -18.37 5.68
N GLN A 24 9.82 -19.17 4.76
CA GLN A 24 10.14 -20.57 5.00
C GLN A 24 11.42 -20.75 5.83
N GLU A 25 12.44 -19.90 5.64
CA GLU A 25 13.63 -19.89 6.50
C GLU A 25 13.28 -19.44 7.92
N ALA A 26 12.38 -18.47 8.06
CA ALA A 26 11.94 -17.98 9.37
C ALA A 26 11.06 -19.01 10.13
N ALA A 27 10.33 -19.87 9.42
CA ALA A 27 9.51 -20.93 10.01
C ALA A 27 10.33 -22.06 10.68
N SER A 28 11.64 -22.14 10.40
CA SER A 28 12.55 -23.10 11.01
C SER A 28 13.14 -22.63 12.35
N SER A 29 12.91 -21.38 12.76
CA SER A 29 13.31 -20.88 14.06
C SER A 29 12.17 -21.07 15.07
N ASP A 30 12.51 -21.57 16.26
CA ASP A 30 11.57 -21.91 17.34
C ASP A 30 10.93 -20.67 18.02
N ASN A 31 11.12 -19.48 17.45
CA ASN A 31 10.57 -18.22 17.92
C ASN A 31 9.52 -17.67 16.94
N ASN A 32 8.47 -17.03 17.44
CA ASN A 32 7.39 -16.41 16.65
C ASN A 32 7.80 -15.11 15.90
N SER A 33 9.09 -14.80 15.81
CA SER A 33 9.60 -13.57 15.19
C SER A 33 9.20 -13.43 13.72
N TRP A 34 9.18 -14.53 12.97
CA TRP A 34 8.74 -14.54 11.58
C TRP A 34 7.28 -14.10 11.43
N GLY A 35 6.39 -14.51 12.35
CA GLY A 35 4.98 -14.13 12.33
C GLY A 35 4.79 -12.63 12.54
N TYR A 36 5.54 -12.05 13.46
CA TYR A 36 5.54 -10.59 13.69
C TYR A 36 6.12 -9.83 12.50
N ALA A 37 7.21 -10.30 11.91
CA ALA A 37 7.82 -9.69 10.73
C ALA A 37 6.88 -9.73 9.52
N LEU A 38 6.24 -10.87 9.28
CA LEU A 38 5.27 -11.05 8.21
C LEU A 38 4.03 -10.17 8.44
N GLY A 39 3.49 -10.17 9.66
CA GLY A 39 2.36 -9.35 10.04
C GLY A 39 2.64 -7.85 9.86
N ALA A 40 3.82 -7.40 10.25
CA ALA A 40 4.26 -6.02 10.06
C ALA A 40 4.35 -5.64 8.58
N GLY A 41 4.96 -6.49 7.76
CA GLY A 41 5.08 -6.28 6.31
C GLY A 41 3.71 -6.24 5.62
N ILE A 42 2.80 -7.15 5.97
CA ILE A 42 1.43 -7.18 5.44
C ILE A 42 0.66 -5.92 5.86
N ALA A 43 0.72 -5.55 7.13
CA ALA A 43 0.01 -4.38 7.65
C ALA A 43 0.36 -3.10 6.89
N ILE A 44 1.65 -2.79 6.77
CA ILE A 44 2.07 -1.59 6.05
C ILE A 44 1.91 -1.73 4.53
N GLY A 45 2.15 -2.91 3.97
CA GLY A 45 2.05 -3.16 2.54
C GLY A 45 0.62 -2.97 2.01
N PHE A 46 -0.38 -3.55 2.67
CA PHE A 46 -1.79 -3.37 2.28
C PHE A 46 -2.31 -1.96 2.55
N ALA A 47 -1.90 -1.35 3.66
CA ALA A 47 -2.25 0.04 3.95
C ALA A 47 -1.69 0.99 2.88
N ALA A 48 -0.41 0.88 2.54
CA ALA A 48 0.23 1.69 1.50
C ALA A 48 -0.37 1.45 0.12
N LEU A 49 -0.66 0.19 -0.23
CA LEU A 49 -1.31 -0.17 -1.49
C LEU A 49 -2.69 0.51 -1.62
N GLY A 50 -3.53 0.37 -0.60
CA GLY A 50 -4.86 0.98 -0.58
C GLY A 50 -4.81 2.50 -0.66
N CYS A 51 -3.93 3.12 0.12
CA CYS A 51 -3.73 4.57 0.09
C CYS A 51 -3.18 5.04 -1.26
N GLY A 52 -2.21 4.35 -1.84
CA GLY A 52 -1.64 4.69 -3.15
C GLY A 52 -2.68 4.66 -4.26
N ILE A 53 -3.55 3.66 -4.29
CA ILE A 53 -4.67 3.58 -5.24
C ILE A 53 -5.65 4.75 -5.00
N GLY A 54 -6.04 4.99 -3.75
CA GLY A 54 -6.96 6.06 -3.38
C GLY A 54 -6.44 7.44 -3.76
N GLN A 55 -5.17 7.72 -3.47
CA GLN A 55 -4.50 8.97 -3.83
C GLN A 55 -4.38 9.12 -5.35
N GLY A 56 -3.99 8.06 -6.06
CA GLY A 56 -3.89 8.07 -7.51
C GLY A 56 -5.21 8.38 -8.20
N LEU A 57 -6.31 7.76 -7.76
CA LEU A 57 -7.65 8.03 -8.27
C LEU A 57 -8.10 9.45 -7.93
N THR A 58 -7.86 9.92 -6.72
CA THR A 58 -8.19 11.29 -6.30
C THR A 58 -7.44 12.32 -7.15
N ALA A 59 -6.12 12.13 -7.33
CA ALA A 59 -5.30 13.03 -8.13
C ALA A 59 -5.74 13.04 -9.59
N GLY A 60 -5.94 11.87 -10.20
CA GLY A 60 -6.38 11.74 -11.59
C GLY A 60 -7.73 12.39 -11.85
N ASN A 61 -8.73 12.13 -11.01
CA ASN A 61 -10.06 12.70 -11.15
C ASN A 61 -10.09 14.19 -10.90
N THR A 62 -9.32 14.70 -9.94
CA THR A 62 -9.20 16.14 -9.67
C THR A 62 -8.56 16.85 -10.84
N THR A 63 -7.46 16.34 -11.37
CA THR A 63 -6.77 16.92 -12.54
C THR A 63 -7.69 16.93 -13.77
N ALA A 64 -8.40 15.83 -14.03
CA ALA A 64 -9.37 15.77 -15.12
C ALA A 64 -10.55 16.74 -14.91
N GLY A 65 -10.99 16.95 -13.68
CA GLY A 65 -12.03 17.93 -13.33
C GLY A 65 -11.58 19.37 -13.62
N ILE A 66 -10.38 19.72 -13.20
CA ILE A 66 -9.78 21.05 -13.44
C ILE A 66 -9.56 21.29 -14.93
N ALA A 67 -9.12 20.27 -15.68
CA ALA A 67 -8.95 20.39 -17.12
C ALA A 67 -10.27 20.72 -17.85
N ARG A 68 -11.39 20.20 -17.35
CA ARG A 68 -12.74 20.51 -17.91
C ARG A 68 -13.29 21.86 -17.44
N ASN A 69 -12.90 22.32 -16.25
CA ASN A 69 -13.33 23.59 -15.68
C ASN A 69 -12.17 24.24 -14.91
N PRO A 70 -11.29 24.99 -15.60
CA PRO A 70 -10.13 25.64 -14.97
C PRO A 70 -10.50 26.62 -13.85
N GLY A 71 -11.69 27.23 -13.91
CA GLY A 71 -12.17 28.13 -12.87
C GLY A 71 -12.46 27.45 -11.52
N ALA A 72 -12.63 26.13 -11.50
CA ALA A 72 -12.85 25.37 -10.29
C ALA A 72 -11.56 24.99 -9.54
N ALA A 73 -10.38 25.26 -10.09
CA ALA A 73 -9.09 24.83 -9.53
C ALA A 73 -8.92 25.25 -8.06
N GLY A 74 -9.24 26.51 -7.71
CA GLY A 74 -9.10 27.01 -6.34
C GLY A 74 -10.03 26.32 -5.33
N SER A 75 -11.29 26.10 -5.70
CA SER A 75 -12.26 25.43 -4.81
C SER A 75 -11.99 23.91 -4.67
N MET A 76 -11.49 23.28 -5.72
CA MET A 76 -11.16 21.87 -5.71
C MET A 76 -9.87 21.58 -4.93
N PHE A 77 -8.93 22.53 -4.88
CA PHE A 77 -7.63 22.34 -4.24
C PHE A 77 -7.75 21.98 -2.76
N THR A 78 -8.59 22.67 -2.00
CA THR A 78 -8.80 22.41 -0.58
C THR A 78 -9.37 21.00 -0.37
N ASN A 79 -10.39 20.63 -1.12
CA ASN A 79 -11.00 19.30 -1.03
C ASN A 79 -10.02 18.20 -1.44
N PHE A 80 -9.18 18.47 -2.44
CA PHE A 80 -8.13 17.57 -2.90
C PHE A 80 -7.10 17.32 -1.79
N ILE A 81 -6.55 18.38 -1.19
CA ILE A 81 -5.56 18.26 -0.11
C ILE A 81 -6.13 17.55 1.10
N LEU A 82 -7.35 17.90 1.54
CA LEU A 82 -8.00 17.22 2.67
C LEU A 82 -8.22 15.73 2.38
N GLY A 83 -8.67 15.39 1.17
CA GLY A 83 -8.85 14.00 0.76
C GLY A 83 -7.52 13.23 0.77
N MET A 84 -6.45 13.82 0.24
CA MET A 84 -5.10 13.21 0.23
C MET A 84 -4.60 12.92 1.64
N VAL A 85 -4.68 13.91 2.55
CA VAL A 85 -4.21 13.78 3.94
C VAL A 85 -5.01 12.71 4.70
N LEU A 86 -6.34 12.68 4.52
CA LEU A 86 -7.17 11.67 5.18
C LEU A 86 -6.89 10.25 4.67
N ILE A 87 -6.63 10.09 3.37
CA ILE A 87 -6.23 8.79 2.81
C ILE A 87 -4.86 8.39 3.36
N GLU A 88 -3.90 9.31 3.41
CA GLU A 88 -2.54 9.04 3.89
C GLU A 88 -2.51 8.65 5.38
N SER A 89 -3.40 9.20 6.20
CA SER A 89 -3.49 8.85 7.62
C SER A 89 -3.80 7.36 7.84
N LEU A 90 -4.49 6.69 6.92
CA LEU A 90 -4.71 5.23 6.97
C LEU A 90 -3.41 4.44 6.81
N ALA A 91 -2.49 4.91 5.94
CA ALA A 91 -1.17 4.31 5.80
C ALA A 91 -0.34 4.50 7.08
N ILE A 92 -0.45 5.66 7.73
CA ILE A 92 0.21 5.94 9.01
C ILE A 92 -0.30 4.98 10.09
N TYR A 93 -1.60 4.71 10.17
CA TYR A 93 -2.15 3.72 11.10
C TYR A 93 -1.59 2.31 10.81
N GLY A 94 -1.51 1.92 9.56
CA GLY A 94 -0.87 0.66 9.15
C GLY A 94 0.61 0.60 9.55
N LEU A 95 1.33 1.71 9.40
CA LEU A 95 2.73 1.84 9.84
C LEU A 95 2.86 1.69 11.36
N VAL A 96 1.98 2.32 12.14
CA VAL A 96 1.99 2.18 13.62
C VAL A 96 1.82 0.73 14.01
N VAL A 97 0.86 0.01 13.42
CA VAL A 97 0.65 -1.41 13.68
C VAL A 97 1.89 -2.23 13.28
N ALA A 98 2.48 -1.94 12.14
CA ALA A 98 3.71 -2.59 11.67
C ALA A 98 4.87 -2.40 12.65
N LEU A 99 5.07 -1.18 13.16
CA LEU A 99 6.10 -0.88 14.16
C LEU A 99 5.83 -1.59 15.49
N LEU A 100 4.58 -1.62 15.96
CA LEU A 100 4.22 -2.34 17.18
C LEU A 100 4.53 -3.84 17.07
N LEU A 101 4.29 -4.44 15.91
CA LEU A 101 4.64 -5.83 15.64
C LEU A 101 6.15 -6.02 15.52
N PHE A 102 6.84 -5.10 14.85
CA PHE A 102 8.29 -5.13 14.69
C PHE A 102 9.03 -5.10 16.04
N PHE A 103 8.60 -4.23 16.95
CA PHE A 103 9.17 -4.15 18.29
C PHE A 103 8.81 -5.33 19.21
N ARG A 104 7.95 -6.22 18.76
CA ARG A 104 7.66 -7.50 19.45
C ARG A 104 8.61 -8.63 19.05
N ILE A 105 9.43 -8.42 18.02
CA ILE A 105 10.46 -9.39 17.62
C ILE A 105 11.52 -9.42 18.71
N PRO A 106 11.78 -10.60 19.33
CA PRO A 106 12.75 -10.76 20.39
C PRO A 106 14.18 -10.59 19.90
#